data_0327856f5dfef94b9aed77e2aa1fdedd
#
_entry.id   0327856f5dfef94b9aed77e2aa1fdedd
#
_cell.length_a   1.000
_cell.length_b   1.000
_cell.length_c   1.000
_cell.angle_alpha   90.00
_cell.angle_beta   90.00
_cell.angle_gamma   90.00
#
_symmetry.space_group_name_H-M   'P 1'
#
loop_
_entity.id
_entity.type
_entity.pdbx_description
1 polymer ?
#
loop_
_entity_poly.entity_id
_entity_poly.type
_entity_poly.pdbx_seq_one_letter_code
_entity_poly.pdbx_strand_id
1 'polypeptide(L)'
;MTSVVIEIWWSEKYLFIKTSIIWSSGFSITVDNIDLNRDSKSLNLRFSDNKTFKQYEPEGNISKRLYKISEKIRCEKIGTSYFRGVKNNIEKFYQDRISGLDLKSSEDKIVESFENYLRTEFLNFKNNNQNDKKLKSYKKDLNEKFKDKITQLNKLTLDQEKF
;
A
#
# COMPACT_ATOMS: atom_id res chain seq x y z
N MET A 1 29.83 11.81 -21.23
CA MET A 1 29.26 10.53 -21.70
C MET A 1 28.12 10.13 -20.77
N THR A 2 26.93 10.07 -21.28
CA THR A 2 25.76 9.58 -20.53
C THR A 2 25.61 8.09 -20.78
N SER A 3 25.65 7.30 -19.73
CA SER A 3 25.35 5.86 -19.83
C SER A 3 23.93 5.63 -19.37
N VAL A 4 23.12 5.01 -20.22
CA VAL A 4 21.78 4.56 -19.87
C VAL A 4 21.89 3.06 -19.56
N VAL A 5 21.62 2.69 -18.32
CA VAL A 5 21.53 1.29 -17.92
C VAL A 5 20.05 0.92 -17.88
N ILE A 6 19.67 -0.04 -18.71
CA ILE A 6 18.34 -0.60 -18.76
C ILE A 6 18.43 -2.02 -18.20
N GLU A 7 17.85 -2.24 -17.04
CA GLU A 7 17.70 -3.58 -16.49
C GLU A 7 16.28 -4.08 -16.79
N ILE A 8 16.19 -5.16 -17.56
CA ILE A 8 14.92 -5.81 -17.93
C ILE A 8 14.81 -7.10 -17.12
N TRP A 9 13.81 -7.16 -16.26
CA TRP A 9 13.50 -8.37 -15.51
C TRP A 9 12.22 -9.00 -16.05
N TRP A 10 12.31 -10.27 -16.45
CA TRP A 10 11.15 -11.08 -16.88
C TRP A 10 10.67 -11.96 -15.74
N SER A 11 9.43 -11.77 -15.34
CA SER A 11 8.66 -12.75 -14.60
C SER A 11 7.57 -13.27 -15.54
N GLU A 12 7.15 -14.51 -15.41
CA GLU A 12 6.33 -15.27 -16.39
C GLU A 12 5.09 -14.56 -17.00
N LYS A 13 4.73 -13.37 -16.53
CA LYS A 13 3.59 -12.56 -17.05
C LYS A 13 3.83 -11.04 -17.14
N TYR A 14 4.96 -10.47 -16.68
CA TYR A 14 5.18 -9.01 -16.69
C TYR A 14 6.61 -8.63 -17.00
N LEU A 15 6.73 -7.59 -17.81
CA LEU A 15 7.98 -6.93 -18.13
C LEU A 15 8.19 -5.77 -17.15
N PHE A 16 9.23 -5.81 -16.33
CA PHE A 16 9.67 -4.69 -15.50
C PHE A 16 10.86 -4.02 -16.16
N ILE A 17 10.74 -2.73 -16.46
CA ILE A 17 11.83 -1.93 -17.04
C ILE A 17 12.28 -0.95 -15.96
N LYS A 18 13.53 -1.12 -15.49
CA LYS A 18 14.21 -0.14 -14.64
C LYS A 18 15.16 0.67 -15.52
N THR A 19 14.90 1.95 -15.69
CA THR A 19 15.80 2.86 -16.39
C THR A 19 16.54 3.72 -15.37
N SER A 20 17.85 3.63 -15.33
CA SER A 20 18.72 4.51 -14.56
C SER A 20 19.57 5.32 -15.52
N ILE A 21 19.48 6.65 -15.45
CA ILE A 21 20.32 7.56 -16.23
C ILE A 21 21.46 8.04 -15.31
N ILE A 22 22.68 7.62 -15.59
CA ILE A 22 23.87 8.06 -14.85
C ILE A 22 24.55 9.15 -15.67
N TRP A 23 24.60 10.37 -15.12
CA TRP A 23 25.40 11.45 -15.68
C TRP A 23 26.80 11.43 -15.10
N SER A 24 27.79 11.75 -15.91
CA SER A 24 29.22 11.80 -15.54
C SER A 24 29.56 12.84 -14.44
N SER A 25 28.59 13.61 -13.99
CA SER A 25 28.69 14.58 -12.88
C SER A 25 28.26 14.00 -11.52
N GLY A 26 28.02 12.70 -11.40
CA GLY A 26 27.62 12.06 -10.14
C GLY A 26 26.16 12.31 -9.74
N PHE A 27 25.35 12.92 -10.60
CA PHE A 27 23.93 13.11 -10.36
C PHE A 27 23.15 11.89 -10.89
N SER A 28 22.60 11.09 -9.97
CA SER A 28 21.72 9.97 -10.28
C SER A 28 20.28 10.42 -10.07
N ILE A 29 19.47 10.51 -11.14
CA ILE A 29 18.03 10.62 -11.02
C ILE A 29 17.49 9.19 -10.98
N THR A 30 17.18 8.70 -9.80
CA THR A 30 16.40 7.47 -9.66
C THR A 30 14.92 7.80 -9.90
N VAL A 31 14.36 7.20 -10.93
CA VAL A 31 12.91 7.31 -11.26
C VAL A 31 12.07 6.45 -10.30
N ASP A 32 12.58 6.19 -9.09
CA ASP A 32 12.00 5.27 -8.12
C ASP A 32 10.63 5.71 -7.58
N ASN A 33 10.32 7.01 -7.63
CA ASN A 33 9.05 7.52 -7.09
C ASN A 33 7.83 7.32 -8.00
N ILE A 34 8.02 7.07 -9.29
CA ILE A 34 6.91 6.85 -10.23
C ILE A 34 6.42 5.41 -10.18
N ASP A 35 7.30 4.45 -9.91
CA ASP A 35 6.99 3.03 -9.97
C ASP A 35 6.26 2.50 -8.72
N LEU A 36 6.49 3.10 -7.55
CA LEU A 36 5.95 2.61 -6.28
C LEU A 36 4.42 2.68 -6.21
N ASN A 37 3.82 3.72 -6.79
CA ASN A 37 2.35 3.83 -6.87
C ASN A 37 1.77 2.96 -8.02
N ARG A 38 2.58 2.60 -9.02
CA ARG A 38 2.19 1.70 -10.11
C ARG A 38 2.00 0.28 -9.62
N ASP A 39 2.88 -0.23 -8.77
CA ASP A 39 2.77 -1.57 -8.20
C ASP A 39 1.42 -1.76 -7.51
N SER A 40 1.06 -0.87 -6.60
CA SER A 40 -0.22 -0.92 -5.89
C SER A 40 -1.44 -0.82 -6.84
N LYS A 41 -1.39 0.07 -7.84
CA LYS A 41 -2.45 0.20 -8.85
C LYS A 41 -2.57 -1.05 -9.71
N SER A 42 -1.45 -1.61 -10.16
CA SER A 42 -1.42 -2.82 -10.97
C SER A 42 -1.98 -4.02 -10.22
N LEU A 43 -1.66 -4.15 -8.92
CA LEU A 43 -2.22 -5.20 -8.08
C LEU A 43 -3.73 -5.04 -7.88
N ASN A 44 -4.20 -3.80 -7.71
CA ASN A 44 -5.63 -3.53 -7.61
C ASN A 44 -6.36 -3.93 -8.89
N LEU A 45 -5.85 -3.53 -10.06
CA LEU A 45 -6.43 -3.91 -11.36
C LEU A 45 -6.45 -5.43 -11.58
N ARG A 46 -5.50 -6.17 -11.01
CA ARG A 46 -5.39 -7.61 -11.18
C ARG A 46 -6.28 -8.42 -10.25
N PHE A 47 -6.38 -7.99 -8.99
CA PHE A 47 -6.97 -8.78 -7.90
C PHE A 47 -8.30 -8.23 -7.38
N SER A 48 -8.74 -7.06 -7.86
CA SER A 48 -10.04 -6.50 -7.51
C SER A 48 -11.01 -6.62 -8.69
N ASP A 49 -12.14 -7.27 -8.45
CA ASP A 49 -13.27 -7.20 -9.36
C ASP A 49 -14.06 -5.92 -9.11
N ASN A 50 -14.11 -5.05 -10.11
CA ASN A 50 -14.75 -3.75 -10.00
C ASN A 50 -16.28 -3.84 -9.82
N LYS A 51 -16.90 -4.92 -10.30
CA LYS A 51 -18.34 -5.14 -10.15
C LYS A 51 -18.66 -5.44 -8.68
N THR A 52 -17.96 -6.41 -8.11
CA THR A 52 -18.05 -6.77 -6.69
C THR A 52 -17.72 -5.58 -5.80
N PHE A 53 -16.64 -4.84 -6.12
CA PHE A 53 -16.24 -3.66 -5.37
C PHE A 53 -17.36 -2.60 -5.30
N LYS A 54 -17.99 -2.29 -6.43
CA LYS A 54 -19.09 -1.31 -6.48
C LYS A 54 -20.36 -1.79 -5.79
N GLN A 55 -20.63 -3.10 -5.86
CA GLN A 55 -21.82 -3.70 -5.25
C GLN A 55 -21.83 -3.54 -3.72
N TYR A 56 -20.66 -3.62 -3.10
CA TYR A 56 -20.50 -3.56 -1.64
C TYR A 56 -19.95 -2.22 -1.14
N GLU A 57 -19.82 -1.21 -2.02
CA GLU A 57 -19.33 0.12 -1.61
C GLU A 57 -20.30 0.75 -0.60
N PRO A 58 -19.86 1.06 0.63
CA PRO A 58 -20.73 1.63 1.66
C PRO A 58 -21.11 3.06 1.33
N GLU A 59 -22.19 3.55 1.93
CA GLU A 59 -22.53 4.97 1.91
C GLU A 59 -21.65 5.78 2.88
N GLY A 60 -21.54 7.08 2.62
CA GLY A 60 -20.75 8.01 3.44
C GLY A 60 -19.27 8.12 3.03
N ASN A 61 -18.76 9.34 3.16
CA ASN A 61 -17.42 9.68 2.66
C ASN A 61 -16.30 8.92 3.38
N ILE A 62 -16.33 8.89 4.71
CA ILE A 62 -15.31 8.19 5.52
C ILE A 62 -15.36 6.68 5.26
N SER A 63 -16.57 6.09 5.27
CA SER A 63 -16.76 4.65 5.03
C SER A 63 -16.25 4.23 3.66
N LYS A 64 -16.51 5.02 2.61
CA LYS A 64 -15.95 4.80 1.27
C LYS A 64 -14.43 4.85 1.25
N ARG A 65 -13.83 5.81 1.95
CA ARG A 65 -12.36 5.91 2.05
C ARG A 65 -11.76 4.68 2.74
N LEU A 66 -12.34 4.26 3.87
CA LEU A 66 -11.89 3.08 4.60
C LEU A 66 -12.04 1.80 3.77
N TYR A 67 -13.16 1.65 3.08
CA TYR A 67 -13.43 0.52 2.18
C TYR A 67 -12.41 0.43 1.03
N LYS A 68 -12.12 1.56 0.36
CA LYS A 68 -11.10 1.65 -0.70
C LYS A 68 -9.70 1.28 -0.18
N ILE A 69 -9.35 1.71 1.03
CA ILE A 69 -8.08 1.36 1.66
C ILE A 69 -8.02 -0.13 1.96
N SER A 70 -9.10 -0.71 2.51
CA SER A 70 -9.16 -2.14 2.82
C SER A 70 -8.97 -2.99 1.57
N GLU A 71 -9.68 -2.67 0.49
CA GLU A 71 -9.57 -3.38 -0.79
C GLU A 71 -8.17 -3.24 -1.41
N LYS A 72 -7.61 -2.04 -1.37
CA LYS A 72 -6.23 -1.81 -1.82
C LYS A 72 -5.24 -2.69 -1.07
N ILE A 73 -5.34 -2.74 0.27
CA ILE A 73 -4.43 -3.53 1.11
C ILE A 73 -4.66 -5.03 0.90
N ARG A 74 -5.90 -5.48 0.67
CA ARG A 74 -6.21 -6.86 0.27
C ARG A 74 -5.45 -7.25 -1.00
N CYS A 75 -5.55 -6.45 -2.05
CA CYS A 75 -4.85 -6.68 -3.31
C CYS A 75 -3.32 -6.67 -3.14
N GLU A 76 -2.79 -5.73 -2.35
CA GLU A 76 -1.37 -5.67 -2.02
C GLU A 76 -0.91 -6.91 -1.22
N LYS A 77 -1.72 -7.42 -0.29
CA LYS A 77 -1.43 -8.66 0.44
C LYS A 77 -1.32 -9.85 -0.50
N ILE A 78 -2.27 -10.00 -1.41
CA ILE A 78 -2.23 -11.06 -2.42
C ILE A 78 -0.97 -10.92 -3.28
N GLY A 79 -0.73 -9.71 -3.84
CA GLY A 79 0.40 -9.46 -4.72
C GLY A 79 1.75 -9.67 -4.07
N THR A 80 1.91 -9.26 -2.82
CA THR A 80 3.18 -9.43 -2.07
C THR A 80 3.49 -10.89 -1.73
N SER A 81 2.49 -11.78 -1.75
CA SER A 81 2.71 -13.23 -1.61
C SER A 81 3.31 -13.85 -2.86
N TYR A 82 3.00 -13.29 -4.04
CA TYR A 82 3.53 -13.76 -5.32
C TYR A 82 4.83 -13.05 -5.73
N PHE A 83 4.99 -11.77 -5.36
CA PHE A 83 6.08 -10.91 -5.87
C PHE A 83 6.88 -10.29 -4.72
N ARG A 84 8.02 -10.90 -4.39
CA ARG A 84 8.86 -10.49 -3.25
C ARG A 84 9.34 -9.04 -3.32
N GLY A 85 9.73 -8.56 -4.51
CA GLY A 85 10.21 -7.18 -4.71
C GLY A 85 9.13 -6.12 -4.50
N VAL A 86 7.90 -6.43 -4.84
CA VAL A 86 6.75 -5.53 -4.71
C VAL A 86 6.48 -5.13 -3.26
N LYS A 87 6.68 -6.05 -2.32
CA LYS A 87 6.50 -5.74 -0.89
C LYS A 87 7.41 -4.60 -0.44
N ASN A 88 8.68 -4.66 -0.76
CA ASN A 88 9.66 -3.64 -0.36
C ASN A 88 9.35 -2.28 -0.99
N ASN A 89 8.92 -2.28 -2.25
CA ASN A 89 8.53 -1.06 -2.96
C ASN A 89 7.31 -0.40 -2.29
N ILE A 90 6.27 -1.18 -1.99
CA ILE A 90 5.05 -0.66 -1.33
C ILE A 90 5.36 -0.17 0.08
N GLU A 91 6.19 -0.89 0.85
CA GLU A 91 6.58 -0.49 2.19
C GLU A 91 7.35 0.84 2.17
N LYS A 92 8.36 0.97 1.30
CA LYS A 92 9.14 2.20 1.14
C LYS A 92 8.24 3.37 0.75
N PHE A 93 7.40 3.20 -0.29
CA PHE A 93 6.46 4.24 -0.72
C PHE A 93 5.55 4.71 0.42
N TYR A 94 5.02 3.76 1.19
CA TYR A 94 4.14 4.09 2.30
C TYR A 94 4.87 4.84 3.42
N GLN A 95 6.09 4.44 3.74
CA GLN A 95 6.93 5.14 4.73
C GLN A 95 7.28 6.56 4.30
N ASP A 96 7.65 6.76 3.03
CA ASP A 96 7.94 8.07 2.46
C ASP A 96 6.68 8.96 2.49
N ARG A 97 5.52 8.40 2.13
CA ARG A 97 4.23 9.11 2.18
C ARG A 97 3.88 9.55 3.60
N ILE A 98 3.99 8.66 4.59
CA ILE A 98 3.68 8.98 5.99
C ILE A 98 4.62 10.06 6.54
N SER A 99 5.88 10.06 6.17
CA SER A 99 6.86 11.06 6.66
C SER A 99 6.47 12.48 6.28
N GLY A 100 5.86 12.66 5.11
CA GLY A 100 5.41 13.96 4.60
C GLY A 100 3.97 14.35 4.95
N LEU A 101 3.24 13.52 5.71
CA LEU A 101 1.82 13.78 6.00
C LEU A 101 1.62 14.93 6.98
N ASP A 102 0.85 15.93 6.55
CA ASP A 102 0.26 16.96 7.39
C ASP A 102 -1.22 16.61 7.69
N LEU A 103 -1.46 16.04 8.86
CA LEU A 103 -2.78 15.58 9.30
C LEU A 103 -3.57 16.74 9.91
N LYS A 104 -4.30 17.49 9.07
CA LYS A 104 -5.05 18.69 9.50
C LYS A 104 -6.39 18.35 10.13
N SER A 105 -7.13 17.41 9.57
CA SER A 105 -8.48 17.06 10.03
C SER A 105 -8.49 15.82 10.95
N SER A 106 -9.51 15.74 11.81
CA SER A 106 -9.75 14.54 12.62
C SER A 106 -10.09 13.31 11.75
N GLU A 107 -10.81 13.53 10.65
CA GLU A 107 -11.16 12.49 9.70
C GLU A 107 -9.91 11.89 9.04
N ASP A 108 -8.98 12.74 8.59
CA ASP A 108 -7.72 12.27 8.00
C ASP A 108 -6.89 11.47 9.00
N LYS A 109 -6.86 11.90 10.26
CA LYS A 109 -6.19 11.13 11.33
C LYS A 109 -6.78 9.73 11.51
N ILE A 110 -8.11 9.62 11.49
CA ILE A 110 -8.79 8.32 11.59
C ILE A 110 -8.45 7.44 10.40
N VAL A 111 -8.57 7.98 9.19
CA VAL A 111 -8.33 7.25 7.93
C VAL A 111 -6.87 6.77 7.85
N GLU A 112 -5.91 7.64 8.15
CA GLU A 112 -4.49 7.29 8.13
C GLU A 112 -4.10 6.31 9.25
N SER A 113 -4.71 6.44 10.43
CA SER A 113 -4.50 5.48 11.52
C SER A 113 -5.01 4.09 11.16
N PHE A 114 -6.16 4.03 10.50
CA PHE A 114 -6.74 2.79 10.02
C PHE A 114 -5.86 2.15 8.92
N GLU A 115 -5.39 2.93 7.93
CA GLU A 115 -4.49 2.43 6.90
C GLU A 115 -3.20 1.87 7.51
N ASN A 116 -2.59 2.61 8.43
CA ASN A 116 -1.38 2.17 9.13
C ASN A 116 -1.61 0.88 9.94
N TYR A 117 -2.74 0.80 10.63
CA TYR A 117 -3.12 -0.40 11.39
C TYR A 117 -3.27 -1.60 10.46
N LEU A 118 -4.06 -1.50 9.38
CA LEU A 118 -4.22 -2.59 8.43
C LEU A 118 -2.90 -3.02 7.79
N ARG A 119 -2.04 -2.09 7.38
CA ARG A 119 -0.74 -2.42 6.79
C ARG A 119 0.17 -3.16 7.77
N THR A 120 0.11 -2.80 9.05
CA THR A 120 0.85 -3.53 10.09
C THR A 120 0.34 -4.95 10.23
N GLU A 121 -0.98 -5.15 10.30
CA GLU A 121 -1.59 -6.46 10.55
C GLU A 121 -1.57 -7.39 9.31
N PHE A 122 -1.74 -6.84 8.11
CA PHE A 122 -1.82 -7.63 6.87
C PHE A 122 -0.46 -7.84 6.20
N LEU A 123 0.38 -6.80 6.16
CA LEU A 123 1.63 -6.81 5.41
C LEU A 123 2.87 -6.93 6.30
N ASN A 124 2.70 -6.88 7.63
CA ASN A 124 3.79 -6.85 8.61
C ASN A 124 4.78 -5.71 8.35
N PHE A 125 4.28 -4.52 8.00
CA PHE A 125 5.13 -3.36 7.79
C PHE A 125 5.71 -2.87 9.12
N LYS A 126 7.00 -2.53 9.09
CA LYS A 126 7.69 -1.99 10.27
C LYS A 126 7.39 -0.50 10.39
N ASN A 127 6.91 -0.09 11.54
CA ASN A 127 6.63 1.31 11.85
C ASN A 127 7.87 1.96 12.45
N ASN A 128 8.66 2.67 11.65
CA ASN A 128 9.92 3.27 12.08
C ASN A 128 9.89 4.81 12.20
N ASN A 129 8.77 5.49 11.91
CA ASN A 129 8.72 6.94 11.74
C ASN A 129 8.16 7.69 12.95
N GLN A 130 8.61 8.94 13.14
CA GLN A 130 8.13 9.85 14.22
C GLN A 130 6.63 10.13 14.14
N ASN A 131 6.03 10.11 12.94
CA ASN A 131 4.59 10.27 12.76
C ASN A 131 3.78 9.08 13.28
N ASP A 132 4.39 7.91 13.44
CA ASP A 132 3.78 6.78 14.13
C ASP A 132 3.38 7.10 15.57
N LYS A 133 4.07 8.02 16.22
CA LYS A 133 3.71 8.46 17.58
C LYS A 133 2.34 9.12 17.60
N LYS A 134 2.01 9.92 16.57
CA LYS A 134 0.70 10.59 16.46
C LYS A 134 -0.44 9.60 16.13
N LEU A 135 -0.11 8.51 15.43
CA LEU A 135 -1.08 7.48 15.05
C LEU A 135 -1.22 6.38 16.11
N LYS A 136 -0.27 6.27 17.05
CA LYS A 136 -0.28 5.24 18.12
C LYS A 136 -1.48 5.33 19.06
N SER A 137 -1.99 6.53 19.34
CA SER A 137 -3.17 6.69 20.19
C SER A 137 -4.39 5.97 19.63
N TYR A 138 -4.61 6.08 18.34
CA TYR A 138 -5.71 5.41 17.64
C TYR A 138 -5.47 3.90 17.46
N LYS A 139 -4.21 3.46 17.41
CA LYS A 139 -3.87 2.04 17.23
C LYS A 139 -4.40 1.18 18.37
N LYS A 140 -4.34 1.66 19.60
CA LYS A 140 -4.86 0.93 20.77
C LYS A 140 -6.37 0.73 20.64
N ASP A 141 -7.11 1.79 20.36
CA ASP A 141 -8.55 1.75 20.20
C ASP A 141 -8.98 0.85 19.03
N LEU A 142 -8.26 0.93 17.90
CA LEU A 142 -8.51 0.07 16.75
C LEU A 142 -8.24 -1.40 17.07
N ASN A 143 -7.15 -1.69 17.77
CA ASN A 143 -6.81 -3.05 18.16
C ASN A 143 -7.85 -3.64 19.11
N GLU A 144 -8.29 -2.90 20.12
CA GLU A 144 -9.31 -3.35 21.07
C GLU A 144 -10.67 -3.64 20.38
N LYS A 145 -11.04 -2.80 19.41
CA LYS A 145 -12.35 -2.90 18.76
C LYS A 145 -12.38 -3.85 17.55
N PHE A 146 -11.27 -4.01 16.83
CA PHE A 146 -11.28 -4.64 15.51
C PHE A 146 -10.34 -5.83 15.38
N LYS A 147 -9.54 -6.19 16.37
CA LYS A 147 -8.55 -7.27 16.30
C LYS A 147 -9.12 -8.58 15.76
N ASP A 148 -10.25 -9.02 16.31
CA ASP A 148 -10.87 -10.30 15.91
C ASP A 148 -11.41 -10.22 14.48
N LYS A 149 -12.04 -9.08 14.11
CA LYS A 149 -12.53 -8.84 12.77
C LYS A 149 -11.39 -8.80 11.75
N ILE A 150 -10.30 -8.12 12.07
CA ILE A 150 -9.10 -8.06 11.22
C ILE A 150 -8.47 -9.44 11.05
N THR A 151 -8.44 -10.23 12.09
CA THR A 151 -7.96 -11.63 12.01
C THR A 151 -8.85 -12.48 11.08
N GLN A 152 -10.16 -12.29 11.14
CA GLN A 152 -11.10 -12.97 10.23
C GLN A 152 -10.91 -12.49 8.78
N LEU A 153 -10.85 -11.16 8.54
CA LEU A 153 -10.60 -10.59 7.22
C LEU A 153 -9.28 -11.09 6.60
N ASN A 154 -8.24 -11.24 7.41
CA ASN A 154 -6.96 -11.74 6.92
C ASN A 154 -7.06 -13.18 6.36
N LYS A 155 -7.97 -14.01 6.89
CA LYS A 155 -8.27 -15.36 6.35
C LYS A 155 -9.08 -15.31 5.06
N LEU A 156 -9.88 -14.24 4.85
CA LEU A 156 -10.76 -14.06 3.70
C LEU A 156 -10.11 -13.28 2.54
N THR A 157 -8.83 -12.98 2.62
CA THR A 157 -8.10 -12.14 1.66
C THR A 157 -8.29 -12.58 0.19
N LEU A 158 -8.43 -13.88 -0.08
CA LEU A 158 -8.62 -14.41 -1.44
C LEU A 158 -10.06 -14.37 -1.92
N ASP A 159 -11.03 -14.16 -1.04
CA ASP A 159 -12.46 -14.12 -1.35
C ASP A 159 -12.95 -12.67 -1.20
N GLN A 160 -13.05 -11.94 -2.32
CA GLN A 160 -13.41 -10.53 -2.30
C GLN A 160 -14.84 -10.27 -1.81
N GLU A 161 -15.77 -11.20 -2.04
CA GLU A 161 -17.17 -11.03 -1.63
C GLU A 161 -17.34 -11.13 -0.12
N LYS A 162 -16.49 -11.93 0.54
CA LYS A 162 -16.54 -12.15 1.98
C LYS A 162 -15.59 -11.25 2.77
N PHE A 163 -14.61 -10.65 2.08
CA PHE A 163 -13.65 -9.73 2.66
C PHE A 163 -14.31 -8.38 2.97
#